data_8ff2376170256143f4cdb0388f13636a
#
_entry.id   8ff2376170256143f4cdb0388f13636a
#
_cell.length_a   1.000
_cell.length_b   1.000
_cell.length_c   1.000
_cell.angle_alpha   90.00
_cell.angle_beta   90.00
_cell.angle_gamma   90.00
#
_symmetry.space_group_name_H-M   'P 1'
#
loop_
_entity.id
_entity.type
_entity.pdbx_description
1 polymer ?
#
loop_
_entity_poly.entity_id
_entity_poly.type
_entity_poly.pdbx_seq_one_letter_code
_entity_poly.pdbx_strand_id
1 'polypeptide(L)'
;PDDVLYLRAKNWGTGNVPNWRAMSNNTIYADSYDHVLEEIWKNGYEINKDTGYANGEPYGFFNLPLSQKFGRIKDGPMSDNLMYPTDSDNCEMTNPCAEISLSNYECCNLSELYLNNITSKEELIDCSILLYKTQKAIASLPFIHEETNKIVHKNMRLGLGITGICQSLHKLDWLDDCYVALRSFDRSWSKLRGWPESIKLTTIKPSGTLSLLGGATPGVHPAFSQYYMRTVRMSSSDALVQICKDTGYHVEFIINFDGTENRDTVVVYFPCKTPEGSILAKDMDVIKQLDMVKKLQTVWSDNAVSVTAYYKPEELESLKAWLKDNYEHNIKSVSFLLFKNHGFKQAPYQEIDEETYLSAMSKVKATSS
;
A
#
# COMPACT_ATOMS: atom_id res chain seq x y z
N PRO A 1 -24.86 1.61 15.13
CA PRO A 1 -25.55 0.38 15.44
C PRO A 1 -24.58 -0.63 16.06
N ASP A 2 -25.04 -1.41 16.98
CA ASP A 2 -24.24 -2.40 17.72
C ASP A 2 -23.53 -3.39 16.81
N ASP A 3 -24.12 -3.70 15.65
CA ASP A 3 -23.52 -4.58 14.63
C ASP A 3 -22.20 -4.03 14.07
N VAL A 4 -22.09 -2.73 13.87
CA VAL A 4 -20.84 -2.10 13.37
C VAL A 4 -19.77 -2.15 14.44
N LEU A 5 -20.13 -1.89 15.71
CA LEU A 5 -19.19 -2.00 16.83
C LEU A 5 -18.72 -3.45 17.00
N TYR A 6 -19.63 -4.42 16.88
CA TYR A 6 -19.28 -5.84 16.91
C TYR A 6 -18.35 -6.25 15.76
N LEU A 7 -18.63 -5.82 14.54
CA LEU A 7 -17.80 -6.12 13.37
C LEU A 7 -16.41 -5.47 13.46
N ARG A 8 -16.29 -4.34 14.17
CA ARG A 8 -15.01 -3.65 14.39
C ARG A 8 -14.21 -4.23 15.56
N ALA A 9 -14.87 -4.82 16.54
CA ALA A 9 -14.21 -5.35 17.72
C ALA A 9 -13.50 -6.68 17.43
N LYS A 10 -12.17 -6.65 17.37
CA LYS A 10 -11.32 -7.85 17.39
C LYS A 10 -10.92 -8.14 18.83
N ASN A 11 -11.82 -8.76 19.59
CA ASN A 11 -11.62 -9.06 21.01
C ASN A 11 -10.63 -10.23 21.19
N TRP A 12 -9.39 -10.03 20.84
CA TRP A 12 -8.33 -11.03 20.91
C TRP A 12 -8.16 -11.66 22.29
N GLY A 13 -8.41 -10.89 23.36
CA GLY A 13 -8.33 -11.36 24.75
C GLY A 13 -9.36 -12.40 25.15
N THR A 14 -10.45 -12.58 24.37
CA THR A 14 -11.51 -13.56 24.65
C THR A 14 -11.29 -14.92 24.00
N GLY A 15 -10.30 -15.06 23.12
CA GLY A 15 -10.02 -16.27 22.36
C GLY A 15 -11.06 -16.64 21.29
N ASN A 16 -12.11 -15.84 21.10
CA ASN A 16 -13.26 -16.15 20.24
C ASN A 16 -13.35 -15.23 19.01
N VAL A 17 -12.22 -14.90 18.39
CA VAL A 17 -12.24 -14.14 17.14
C VAL A 17 -12.38 -15.12 15.97
N PRO A 18 -13.47 -15.09 15.18
CA PRO A 18 -13.61 -15.97 14.02
C PRO A 18 -12.50 -15.73 13.02
N ASN A 19 -12.00 -16.76 12.34
CA ASN A 19 -10.89 -16.66 11.39
C ASN A 19 -11.11 -15.59 10.32
N TRP A 20 -12.32 -15.49 9.76
CA TRP A 20 -12.65 -14.47 8.76
C TRP A 20 -12.51 -13.05 9.32
N ARG A 21 -12.85 -12.86 10.59
CA ARG A 21 -12.75 -11.56 11.27
C ARG A 21 -11.30 -11.22 11.62
N ALA A 22 -10.54 -12.23 12.04
CA ALA A 22 -9.11 -12.09 12.32
C ALA A 22 -8.32 -11.62 11.09
N MET A 23 -8.74 -12.09 9.90
CA MET A 23 -8.08 -11.80 8.62
C MET A 23 -8.62 -10.54 7.92
N SER A 24 -9.69 -9.92 8.42
CA SER A 24 -10.26 -8.70 7.83
C SER A 24 -9.73 -7.45 8.52
N ASN A 25 -9.54 -6.38 7.76
CA ASN A 25 -9.26 -5.05 8.25
C ASN A 25 -10.43 -4.13 7.90
N ASN A 26 -10.75 -3.18 8.77
CA ASN A 26 -11.77 -2.18 8.51
C ASN A 26 -11.10 -0.82 8.25
N THR A 27 -11.46 -0.22 7.12
CA THR A 27 -11.17 1.17 6.83
C THR A 27 -12.47 1.96 7.00
N ILE A 28 -12.41 3.06 7.70
CA ILE A 28 -13.57 3.94 7.88
C ILE A 28 -13.43 5.19 7.03
N TYR A 29 -14.57 5.76 6.67
CA TYR A 29 -14.64 7.09 6.07
C TYR A 29 -14.57 8.13 7.18
N ALA A 30 -13.53 8.93 7.16
CA ALA A 30 -13.35 10.04 8.07
C ALA A 30 -12.98 11.28 7.24
N ASP A 31 -13.81 12.30 7.30
CA ASP A 31 -13.65 13.55 6.56
C ASP A 31 -13.02 14.67 7.40
N SER A 32 -12.97 14.48 8.71
CA SER A 32 -12.41 15.44 9.66
C SER A 32 -11.35 14.83 10.56
N TYR A 33 -10.46 15.67 11.07
CA TYR A 33 -9.47 15.33 12.07
C TYR A 33 -10.12 14.81 13.36
N ASP A 34 -11.17 15.47 13.83
CA ASP A 34 -11.84 15.08 15.08
C ASP A 34 -12.41 13.67 14.99
N HIS A 35 -12.99 13.31 13.85
CA HIS A 35 -13.50 11.94 13.60
C HIS A 35 -12.36 10.91 13.60
N VAL A 36 -11.24 11.19 12.93
CA VAL A 36 -10.04 10.34 12.97
C VAL A 36 -9.56 10.15 14.39
N LEU A 37 -9.46 11.24 15.14
CA LEU A 37 -8.94 11.22 16.50
C LEU A 37 -9.82 10.40 17.44
N GLU A 38 -11.14 10.59 17.39
CA GLU A 38 -12.08 9.85 18.21
C GLU A 38 -11.98 8.34 17.97
N GLU A 39 -11.92 7.92 16.72
CA GLU A 39 -11.88 6.53 16.33
C GLU A 39 -10.52 5.86 16.59
N ILE A 40 -9.42 6.59 16.36
CA ILE A 40 -8.08 6.06 16.63
C ILE A 40 -7.87 5.86 18.12
N TRP A 41 -8.17 6.89 18.94
CA TRP A 41 -7.70 6.91 20.31
C TRP A 41 -8.61 6.15 21.25
N LYS A 42 -9.92 6.23 21.08
CA LYS A 42 -10.87 5.55 21.96
C LYS A 42 -10.97 4.06 21.72
N ASN A 43 -10.82 3.60 20.50
CA ASN A 43 -11.17 2.22 20.12
C ASN A 43 -10.02 1.39 19.57
N GLY A 44 -8.98 2.02 19.03
CA GLY A 44 -7.96 1.32 18.28
C GLY A 44 -6.62 1.17 18.97
N TYR A 45 -6.18 2.19 19.68
CA TYR A 45 -4.79 2.31 20.13
C TYR A 45 -4.63 2.44 21.66
N GLU A 46 -5.66 2.81 22.37
CA GLU A 46 -5.64 2.74 23.84
C GLU A 46 -5.65 1.28 24.28
N ILE A 47 -4.64 0.92 25.08
CA ILE A 47 -4.61 -0.39 25.70
C ILE A 47 -5.77 -0.46 26.69
N ASN A 48 -6.73 -1.32 26.40
CA ASN A 48 -7.82 -1.62 27.33
C ASN A 48 -7.20 -2.20 28.61
N LYS A 49 -7.42 -1.53 29.74
CA LYS A 49 -6.83 -1.90 31.03
C LYS A 49 -7.29 -3.28 31.51
N ASP A 50 -8.47 -3.71 31.11
CA ASP A 50 -9.05 -4.99 31.52
C ASP A 50 -8.52 -6.16 30.70
N THR A 51 -8.22 -5.93 29.41
CA THR A 51 -7.75 -6.99 28.50
C THR A 51 -6.24 -6.94 28.25
N GLY A 52 -5.58 -5.83 28.49
CA GLY A 52 -4.15 -5.62 28.22
C GLY A 52 -3.81 -5.48 26.74
N TYR A 53 -4.81 -5.42 25.83
CA TYR A 53 -4.62 -5.36 24.39
C TYR A 53 -5.27 -4.13 23.78
N ALA A 54 -4.62 -3.55 22.78
CA ALA A 54 -5.25 -2.60 21.86
C ALA A 54 -6.02 -3.38 20.79
N ASN A 55 -7.17 -2.85 20.35
CA ASN A 55 -8.00 -3.52 19.35
C ASN A 55 -7.36 -3.50 17.94
N GLY A 56 -6.57 -2.45 17.61
CA GLY A 56 -5.99 -2.28 16.29
C GLY A 56 -7.00 -1.95 15.18
N GLU A 57 -8.23 -1.59 15.54
CA GLU A 57 -9.30 -1.21 14.62
C GLU A 57 -9.86 0.17 14.97
N PRO A 58 -10.22 0.99 14.00
CA PRO A 58 -10.13 0.76 12.56
C PRO A 58 -8.68 0.72 12.08
N TYR A 59 -8.41 -0.14 11.09
CA TYR A 59 -7.05 -0.26 10.52
C TYR A 59 -6.62 1.00 9.76
N GLY A 60 -7.53 1.61 9.03
CA GLY A 60 -7.24 2.77 8.19
C GLY A 60 -8.38 3.77 8.11
N PHE A 61 -8.04 4.93 7.60
CA PHE A 61 -8.91 6.08 7.40
C PHE A 61 -8.87 6.48 5.94
N PHE A 62 -10.03 6.74 5.36
CA PHE A 62 -10.19 7.19 4.00
C PHE A 62 -10.97 8.50 3.96
N ASN A 63 -10.32 9.54 3.43
CA ASN A 63 -10.94 10.87 3.25
C ASN A 63 -11.69 10.88 1.93
N LEU A 64 -12.97 10.51 1.97
CA LEU A 64 -13.81 10.41 0.79
C LEU A 64 -14.01 11.77 0.10
N PRO A 65 -14.36 12.88 0.79
CA PRO A 65 -14.51 14.19 0.16
C PRO A 65 -13.25 14.64 -0.60
N LEU A 66 -12.07 14.41 -0.01
CA LEU A 66 -10.81 14.76 -0.65
C LEU A 66 -10.50 13.84 -1.84
N SER A 67 -10.91 12.56 -1.76
CA SER A 67 -10.74 11.59 -2.85
C SER A 67 -11.71 11.83 -4.01
N GLN A 68 -12.85 12.45 -3.75
CA GLN A 68 -13.82 12.88 -4.77
C GLN A 68 -13.36 14.12 -5.55
N LYS A 69 -12.35 14.84 -5.06
CA LYS A 69 -11.71 15.89 -5.85
C LYS A 69 -10.89 15.29 -6.97
N PHE A 70 -10.95 15.90 -8.13
CA PHE A 70 -10.13 15.50 -9.27
C PHE A 70 -8.67 15.90 -9.05
N GLY A 71 -7.76 15.12 -9.64
CA GLY A 71 -6.33 15.45 -9.64
C GLY A 71 -5.63 15.23 -8.30
N ARG A 72 -4.40 15.72 -8.26
CA ARG A 72 -3.56 15.73 -7.06
C ARG A 72 -4.01 16.84 -6.11
N ILE A 73 -3.52 16.81 -4.88
CA ILE A 73 -3.90 17.82 -3.88
C ILE A 73 -3.63 19.26 -4.33
N LYS A 74 -2.54 19.49 -5.07
CA LYS A 74 -2.16 20.84 -5.52
C LYS A 74 -2.89 21.33 -6.76
N ASP A 75 -3.56 20.44 -7.50
CA ASP A 75 -4.13 20.80 -8.81
C ASP A 75 -5.35 21.75 -8.68
N GLY A 76 -5.84 21.96 -7.47
CA GLY A 76 -6.95 22.88 -7.19
C GLY A 76 -8.28 22.43 -7.78
N PRO A 77 -9.33 23.23 -7.67
CA PRO A 77 -10.57 22.99 -8.38
C PRO A 77 -10.31 23.07 -9.89
N MET A 78 -10.92 22.16 -10.65
CA MET A 78 -10.74 21.97 -12.08
C MET A 78 -11.29 23.09 -12.96
N SER A 79 -11.52 24.28 -12.42
CA SER A 79 -12.03 25.44 -13.16
C SER A 79 -11.28 25.75 -14.45
N ASP A 80 -10.00 25.36 -14.50
CA ASP A 80 -9.14 25.53 -15.67
C ASP A 80 -9.01 24.26 -16.52
N ASN A 81 -9.65 23.17 -16.12
CA ASN A 81 -9.59 21.92 -16.86
C ASN A 81 -10.90 21.73 -17.64
N LEU A 82 -10.84 22.07 -18.90
CA LEU A 82 -11.96 22.00 -19.85
C LEU A 82 -12.63 20.62 -20.00
N MET A 83 -12.10 19.60 -19.34
CA MET A 83 -12.46 18.21 -19.60
C MET A 83 -13.39 17.58 -18.57
N TYR A 84 -13.39 18.09 -17.35
CA TYR A 84 -14.31 17.66 -16.31
C TYR A 84 -15.00 18.89 -15.73
N PRO A 85 -16.07 19.35 -16.37
CA PRO A 85 -16.79 20.56 -15.94
C PRO A 85 -17.47 20.40 -14.56
N THR A 86 -17.53 19.18 -14.05
CA THR A 86 -17.97 18.86 -12.68
C THR A 86 -16.77 18.31 -11.93
N ASP A 87 -16.14 19.11 -11.13
CA ASP A 87 -14.92 18.90 -10.37
C ASP A 87 -14.89 17.67 -9.44
N SER A 88 -15.67 16.65 -9.69
CA SER A 88 -15.80 15.51 -8.81
C SER A 88 -15.62 14.19 -9.51
N ASP A 89 -14.80 13.37 -8.89
CA ASP A 89 -14.80 11.94 -9.05
C ASP A 89 -15.92 11.35 -8.17
N ASN A 90 -16.93 10.77 -8.78
CA ASN A 90 -18.07 10.18 -8.07
C ASN A 90 -17.72 8.84 -7.39
N CYS A 91 -16.49 8.69 -6.87
CA CYS A 91 -16.12 7.53 -6.11
C CYS A 91 -16.90 7.48 -4.79
N GLU A 92 -17.25 6.27 -4.37
CA GLU A 92 -18.04 5.98 -3.17
C GLU A 92 -17.25 5.19 -2.14
N MET A 93 -16.17 4.52 -2.57
CA MET A 93 -15.38 3.61 -1.76
C MET A 93 -13.93 3.57 -2.19
N THR A 94 -13.17 2.73 -1.54
CA THR A 94 -11.78 2.41 -1.88
C THR A 94 -11.59 0.90 -2.01
N ASN A 95 -10.53 0.48 -2.70
CA ASN A 95 -10.08 -0.91 -2.64
C ASN A 95 -9.53 -1.26 -1.24
N PRO A 96 -9.30 -2.54 -0.89
CA PRO A 96 -8.89 -2.95 0.46
C PRO A 96 -7.62 -2.28 0.99
N CYS A 97 -6.68 -1.92 0.12
CA CYS A 97 -5.43 -1.24 0.51
C CYS A 97 -5.55 0.30 0.53
N ALA A 98 -6.72 0.85 0.21
CA ALA A 98 -7.05 2.26 0.22
C ALA A 98 -6.20 3.17 -0.69
N GLU A 99 -5.53 2.62 -1.71
CA GLU A 99 -4.79 3.41 -2.69
C GLU A 99 -5.62 3.85 -3.90
N ILE A 100 -6.71 3.15 -4.22
CA ILE A 100 -7.59 3.46 -5.35
C ILE A 100 -8.98 3.80 -4.86
N SER A 101 -9.45 5.01 -5.17
CA SER A 101 -10.86 5.38 -5.01
C SER A 101 -11.69 4.72 -6.12
N LEU A 102 -12.86 4.21 -5.80
CA LEU A 102 -13.71 3.46 -6.74
C LEU A 102 -15.16 3.90 -6.66
N SER A 103 -15.83 3.90 -7.79
CA SER A 103 -17.29 3.89 -7.88
C SER A 103 -17.80 2.45 -7.71
N ASN A 104 -19.09 2.30 -7.46
CA ASN A 104 -19.70 0.97 -7.40
C ASN A 104 -19.48 0.20 -8.71
N TYR A 105 -19.20 -1.08 -8.65
CA TYR A 105 -18.84 -1.97 -9.76
C TYR A 105 -17.55 -1.63 -10.51
N GLU A 106 -16.78 -0.63 -10.09
CA GLU A 106 -15.51 -0.26 -10.71
C GLU A 106 -14.38 -1.20 -10.26
N CYS A 107 -13.40 -1.42 -11.13
CA CYS A 107 -12.24 -2.27 -10.85
C CYS A 107 -10.97 -1.43 -10.69
N CYS A 108 -10.09 -1.84 -9.77
CA CYS A 108 -8.74 -1.27 -9.72
C CYS A 108 -7.86 -1.89 -10.81
N ASN A 109 -7.16 -1.01 -11.55
CA ASN A 109 -6.20 -1.37 -12.59
C ASN A 109 -4.84 -0.78 -12.21
N LEU A 110 -3.96 -1.64 -11.71
CA LEU A 110 -2.71 -1.26 -11.05
C LEU A 110 -1.49 -1.69 -11.85
N SER A 111 -0.49 -0.84 -11.91
CA SER A 111 0.87 -1.16 -12.34
C SER A 111 1.90 -0.61 -11.36
N GLU A 112 3.19 -0.83 -11.61
CA GLU A 112 4.23 -0.38 -10.70
C GLU A 112 5.54 -0.12 -11.41
N LEU A 113 6.17 1.01 -11.10
CA LEU A 113 7.52 1.38 -11.47
C LEU A 113 8.47 1.27 -10.28
N TYR A 114 9.65 0.78 -10.54
CA TYR A 114 10.73 0.66 -9.56
C TYR A 114 11.63 1.90 -9.67
N LEU A 115 11.35 2.92 -8.86
CA LEU A 115 12.04 4.22 -8.92
C LEU A 115 13.55 4.10 -8.65
N ASN A 116 13.95 3.13 -7.82
CA ASN A 116 15.35 2.83 -7.56
C ASN A 116 16.14 2.44 -8.84
N ASN A 117 15.47 1.81 -9.80
CA ASN A 117 16.08 1.35 -11.04
C ASN A 117 16.03 2.37 -12.18
N ILE A 118 15.28 3.45 -12.03
CA ILE A 118 15.19 4.54 -13.02
C ILE A 118 16.41 5.44 -12.90
N THR A 119 17.06 5.76 -13.99
CA THR A 119 18.35 6.49 -14.01
C THR A 119 18.20 7.98 -14.37
N SER A 120 17.11 8.35 -15.06
CA SER A 120 16.87 9.75 -15.45
C SER A 120 15.36 10.09 -15.40
N LYS A 121 15.05 11.39 -15.41
CA LYS A 121 13.66 11.87 -15.46
C LYS A 121 12.99 11.49 -16.78
N GLU A 122 13.73 11.54 -17.89
CA GLU A 122 13.25 11.15 -19.22
C GLU A 122 12.87 9.67 -19.25
N GLU A 123 13.71 8.80 -18.70
CA GLU A 123 13.40 7.38 -18.57
C GLU A 123 12.16 7.15 -17.71
N LEU A 124 12.00 7.90 -16.62
CA LEU A 124 10.79 7.82 -15.78
C LEU A 124 9.52 8.15 -16.57
N ILE A 125 9.56 9.20 -17.38
CA ILE A 125 8.45 9.62 -18.23
C ILE A 125 8.14 8.54 -19.28
N ASP A 126 9.15 8.02 -19.97
CA ASP A 126 8.97 7.02 -21.03
C ASP A 126 8.40 5.71 -20.47
N CYS A 127 8.94 5.23 -19.36
CA CYS A 127 8.43 4.04 -18.67
C CYS A 127 7.00 4.25 -18.16
N SER A 128 6.67 5.43 -17.63
CA SER A 128 5.32 5.77 -17.19
C SER A 128 4.33 5.76 -18.36
N ILE A 129 4.71 6.32 -19.50
CA ILE A 129 3.87 6.30 -20.71
C ILE A 129 3.66 4.88 -21.23
N LEU A 130 4.69 4.04 -21.19
CA LEU A 130 4.56 2.64 -21.61
C LEU A 130 3.58 1.86 -20.72
N LEU A 131 3.72 1.99 -19.40
CA LEU A 131 2.79 1.37 -18.44
C LEU A 131 1.38 1.93 -18.57
N TYR A 132 1.26 3.24 -18.74
CA TYR A 132 -0.04 3.89 -18.99
C TYR A 132 -0.74 3.26 -20.22
N LYS A 133 -0.04 3.12 -21.35
CA LYS A 133 -0.61 2.52 -22.56
C LYS A 133 -1.13 1.11 -22.29
N THR A 134 -0.37 0.31 -21.54
CA THR A 134 -0.74 -1.06 -21.17
C THR A 134 -1.99 -1.06 -20.28
N GLN A 135 -2.01 -0.25 -19.22
CA GLN A 135 -3.15 -0.15 -18.32
C GLN A 135 -4.41 0.36 -19.03
N LYS A 136 -4.25 1.40 -19.87
CA LYS A 136 -5.38 1.97 -20.64
C LYS A 136 -5.96 0.95 -21.61
N ALA A 137 -5.11 0.16 -22.27
CA ALA A 137 -5.55 -0.93 -23.14
C ALA A 137 -6.31 -2.01 -22.34
N ILE A 138 -5.84 -2.38 -21.16
CA ILE A 138 -6.55 -3.32 -20.26
C ILE A 138 -7.91 -2.75 -19.86
N ALA A 139 -7.98 -1.49 -19.47
CA ALA A 139 -9.22 -0.82 -19.09
C ALA A 139 -10.24 -0.72 -20.25
N SER A 140 -9.78 -0.81 -21.51
CA SER A 140 -10.64 -0.78 -22.69
C SER A 140 -11.19 -2.14 -23.10
N LEU A 141 -10.77 -3.23 -22.44
CA LEU A 141 -11.28 -4.57 -22.72
C LEU A 141 -12.71 -4.72 -22.19
N PRO A 142 -13.53 -5.61 -22.81
CA PRO A 142 -14.88 -5.87 -22.33
C PRO A 142 -14.85 -6.63 -20.99
N PHE A 143 -15.76 -6.26 -20.10
CA PHE A 143 -15.99 -6.93 -18.83
C PHE A 143 -17.25 -7.80 -18.90
N ILE A 144 -17.29 -8.87 -18.11
CA ILE A 144 -18.42 -9.82 -18.10
C ILE A 144 -19.69 -9.14 -17.56
N HIS A 145 -19.56 -8.30 -16.53
CA HIS A 145 -20.69 -7.57 -15.94
C HIS A 145 -20.92 -6.24 -16.65
N GLU A 146 -22.14 -5.98 -17.05
CA GLU A 146 -22.50 -4.78 -17.81
C GLU A 146 -22.26 -3.50 -17.01
N GLU A 147 -22.56 -3.50 -15.70
CA GLU A 147 -22.33 -2.37 -14.81
C GLU A 147 -20.84 -2.04 -14.71
N THR A 148 -20.00 -3.06 -14.55
CA THR A 148 -18.53 -2.90 -14.53
C THR A 148 -18.05 -2.36 -15.89
N ASN A 149 -18.56 -2.90 -16.98
CA ASN A 149 -18.20 -2.44 -18.32
C ASN A 149 -18.54 -0.95 -18.52
N LYS A 150 -19.73 -0.52 -18.11
CA LYS A 150 -20.17 0.89 -18.19
C LYS A 150 -19.27 1.82 -17.36
N ILE A 151 -19.02 1.49 -16.08
CA ILE A 151 -18.29 2.39 -15.20
C ILE A 151 -16.79 2.44 -15.51
N VAL A 152 -16.16 1.29 -15.82
CA VAL A 152 -14.74 1.25 -16.16
C VAL A 152 -14.48 1.99 -17.46
N HIS A 153 -15.30 1.79 -18.50
CA HIS A 153 -15.15 2.50 -19.78
C HIS A 153 -15.46 3.99 -19.67
N LYS A 154 -16.33 4.40 -18.75
CA LYS A 154 -16.59 5.81 -18.47
C LYS A 154 -15.42 6.50 -17.80
N ASN A 155 -14.90 5.89 -16.73
CA ASN A 155 -13.90 6.50 -15.87
C ASN A 155 -12.47 6.29 -16.36
N MET A 156 -12.21 5.17 -17.05
CA MET A 156 -10.85 4.77 -17.46
C MET A 156 -9.82 4.99 -16.35
N ARG A 157 -10.21 4.70 -15.10
CA ARG A 157 -9.38 4.89 -13.91
C ARG A 157 -8.17 3.99 -13.95
N LEU A 158 -7.00 4.55 -13.72
CA LEU A 158 -5.72 3.86 -13.65
C LEU A 158 -5.06 4.11 -12.29
N GLY A 159 -4.16 3.23 -11.92
CA GLY A 159 -3.32 3.36 -10.74
C GLY A 159 -1.87 3.00 -11.07
N LEU A 160 -1.17 3.91 -11.76
CA LEU A 160 0.26 3.76 -11.99
C LEU A 160 1.01 4.06 -10.71
N GLY A 161 1.52 3.01 -10.07
CA GLY A 161 2.24 3.06 -8.81
C GLY A 161 3.74 3.26 -8.98
N ILE A 162 4.37 3.77 -7.92
CA ILE A 162 5.83 3.85 -7.79
C ILE A 162 6.25 3.19 -6.50
N THR A 163 7.32 2.41 -6.55
CA THR A 163 7.95 1.74 -5.41
C THR A 163 9.44 2.06 -5.34
N GLY A 164 10.12 1.76 -4.22
CA GLY A 164 11.52 2.13 -4.01
C GLY A 164 11.73 3.61 -3.64
N ILE A 165 10.72 4.24 -3.07
CA ILE A 165 10.74 5.67 -2.71
C ILE A 165 11.79 5.95 -1.64
N CYS A 166 11.86 5.11 -0.59
CA CYS A 166 12.82 5.28 0.50
C CYS A 166 14.29 5.04 0.11
N GLN A 167 14.54 4.55 -1.11
CA GLN A 167 15.87 4.42 -1.73
C GLN A 167 16.16 5.56 -2.72
N SER A 168 15.16 6.39 -3.03
CA SER A 168 15.22 7.29 -4.19
C SER A 168 14.67 8.67 -3.90
N LEU A 169 14.84 9.18 -2.67
CA LEU A 169 14.28 10.46 -2.24
C LEU A 169 14.70 11.63 -3.13
N HIS A 170 15.92 11.61 -3.66
CA HIS A 170 16.45 12.63 -4.58
C HIS A 170 15.74 12.68 -5.94
N LYS A 171 14.95 11.64 -6.31
CA LYS A 171 14.18 11.58 -7.55
C LYS A 171 12.73 12.07 -7.38
N LEU A 172 12.30 12.39 -6.17
CA LEU A 172 10.91 12.83 -5.93
C LEU A 172 10.58 14.14 -6.65
N ASP A 173 11.57 14.96 -6.95
CA ASP A 173 11.39 16.21 -7.69
C ASP A 173 11.12 15.98 -9.19
N TRP A 174 11.35 14.77 -9.71
CA TRP A 174 10.99 14.40 -11.09
C TRP A 174 9.51 14.08 -11.26
N LEU A 175 8.82 13.73 -10.16
CA LEU A 175 7.47 13.17 -10.20
C LEU A 175 6.43 14.16 -10.70
N ASP A 176 6.58 15.43 -10.38
CA ASP A 176 5.66 16.47 -10.82
C ASP A 176 5.66 16.62 -12.35
N ASP A 177 6.85 16.78 -12.93
CA ASP A 177 7.02 16.86 -14.39
C ASP A 177 6.52 15.58 -15.08
N CYS A 178 6.82 14.43 -14.49
CA CYS A 178 6.36 13.14 -15.01
C CYS A 178 4.84 13.03 -15.01
N TYR A 179 4.17 13.44 -13.93
CA TYR A 179 2.69 13.45 -13.86
C TYR A 179 2.09 14.38 -14.92
N VAL A 180 2.64 15.59 -15.06
CA VAL A 180 2.17 16.56 -16.08
C VAL A 180 2.32 16.01 -17.49
N ALA A 181 3.46 15.39 -17.79
CA ALA A 181 3.70 14.73 -19.07
C ALA A 181 2.71 13.58 -19.32
N LEU A 182 2.50 12.75 -18.30
CA LEU A 182 1.56 11.62 -18.37
C LEU A 182 0.11 12.08 -18.59
N ARG A 183 -0.34 13.12 -17.90
CA ARG A 183 -1.68 13.69 -18.06
C ARG A 183 -1.86 14.31 -19.46
N SER A 184 -0.85 15.01 -19.96
CA SER A 184 -0.85 15.54 -21.34
C SER A 184 -0.90 14.42 -22.38
N PHE A 185 -0.16 13.34 -22.13
CA PHE A 185 -0.18 12.16 -23.00
C PHE A 185 -1.55 11.45 -22.95
N ASP A 186 -2.14 11.28 -21.78
CA ASP A 186 -3.51 10.71 -21.64
C ASP A 186 -4.52 11.48 -22.50
N ARG A 187 -4.49 12.80 -22.46
CA ARG A 187 -5.36 13.66 -23.25
C ARG A 187 -5.24 13.38 -24.76
N SER A 188 -4.01 13.39 -25.26
CA SER A 188 -3.74 13.20 -26.71
C SER A 188 -4.03 11.76 -27.15
N TRP A 189 -3.63 10.78 -26.36
CA TRP A 189 -3.79 9.38 -26.67
C TRP A 189 -5.25 8.93 -26.60
N SER A 190 -5.99 9.37 -25.60
CA SER A 190 -7.43 9.09 -25.47
C SER A 190 -8.22 9.68 -26.65
N LYS A 191 -7.91 10.91 -27.04
CA LYS A 191 -8.50 11.54 -28.24
C LYS A 191 -8.21 10.73 -29.50
N LEU A 192 -6.97 10.28 -29.69
CA LEU A 192 -6.56 9.48 -30.85
C LEU A 192 -7.32 8.14 -30.91
N ARG A 193 -7.58 7.53 -29.75
CA ARG A 193 -8.25 6.22 -29.64
C ARG A 193 -9.77 6.30 -29.56
N GLY A 194 -10.35 7.50 -29.45
CA GLY A 194 -11.78 7.68 -29.19
C GLY A 194 -12.20 7.21 -27.78
N TRP A 195 -11.28 7.21 -26.83
CA TRP A 195 -11.53 6.83 -25.43
C TRP A 195 -11.74 8.06 -24.55
N PRO A 196 -12.46 7.94 -23.42
CA PRO A 196 -12.43 8.97 -22.38
C PRO A 196 -11.03 9.15 -21.81
N GLU A 197 -10.70 10.35 -21.36
CA GLU A 197 -9.52 10.55 -20.53
C GLU A 197 -9.72 9.83 -19.19
N SER A 198 -8.60 9.42 -18.59
CA SER A 198 -8.62 8.73 -17.31
C SER A 198 -9.00 9.69 -16.20
N ILE A 199 -10.00 9.34 -15.39
CA ILE A 199 -10.42 10.16 -14.25
C ILE A 199 -9.27 10.33 -13.25
N LYS A 200 -8.47 9.27 -13.05
CA LYS A 200 -7.22 9.27 -12.27
C LYS A 200 -6.19 8.37 -12.94
N LEU A 201 -4.90 8.70 -12.79
CA LEU A 201 -3.78 8.03 -13.46
C LEU A 201 -2.84 7.31 -12.51
N THR A 202 -2.57 7.91 -11.36
CA THR A 202 -1.41 7.59 -10.53
C THR A 202 -1.80 7.24 -9.09
N THR A 203 -0.94 6.49 -8.41
CA THR A 203 -1.13 6.06 -7.03
C THR A 203 0.20 5.68 -6.37
N ILE A 204 0.18 5.40 -5.08
CA ILE A 204 1.24 4.68 -4.38
C ILE A 204 0.63 3.45 -3.73
N LYS A 205 1.08 2.28 -4.16
CA LYS A 205 0.68 0.97 -3.62
C LYS A 205 1.49 0.63 -2.37
N PRO A 206 0.99 -0.23 -1.47
CA PRO A 206 1.80 -0.74 -0.37
C PRO A 206 2.95 -1.66 -0.84
N SER A 207 2.77 -2.38 -1.95
CA SER A 207 3.79 -3.17 -2.70
C SER A 207 4.67 -4.11 -1.88
N GLY A 208 4.13 -4.76 -0.86
CA GLY A 208 4.91 -5.63 0.03
C GLY A 208 5.51 -6.89 -0.60
N THR A 209 5.10 -7.26 -1.80
CA THR A 209 5.58 -8.45 -2.52
C THR A 209 6.24 -8.09 -3.85
N LEU A 210 5.56 -7.29 -4.66
CA LEU A 210 6.04 -6.96 -6.01
C LEU A 210 7.33 -6.12 -5.98
N SER A 211 7.49 -5.25 -4.99
CA SER A 211 8.72 -4.46 -4.79
C SER A 211 9.99 -5.32 -4.71
N LEU A 212 9.88 -6.53 -4.15
CA LEU A 212 11.02 -7.43 -3.99
C LEU A 212 11.62 -7.87 -5.34
N LEU A 213 10.83 -7.96 -6.41
CA LEU A 213 11.32 -8.30 -7.75
C LEU A 213 12.32 -7.26 -8.29
N GLY A 214 12.14 -5.99 -7.94
CA GLY A 214 13.02 -4.89 -8.35
C GLY A 214 14.07 -4.49 -7.31
N GLY A 215 14.21 -5.25 -6.21
CA GLY A 215 15.08 -4.89 -5.09
C GLY A 215 14.70 -3.56 -4.44
N ALA A 216 13.40 -3.25 -4.42
CA ALA A 216 12.86 -1.98 -3.99
C ALA A 216 12.27 -2.03 -2.57
N THR A 217 12.35 -0.90 -1.85
CA THR A 217 11.54 -0.70 -0.65
C THR A 217 10.06 -0.58 -1.03
N PRO A 218 9.12 -1.11 -0.23
CA PRO A 218 7.72 -1.26 -0.62
C PRO A 218 6.97 0.09 -0.58
N GLY A 219 6.59 0.61 -1.74
CA GLY A 219 5.86 1.88 -1.84
C GLY A 219 6.57 3.02 -1.12
N VAL A 220 5.88 3.67 -0.18
CA VAL A 220 6.40 4.74 0.69
C VAL A 220 6.96 4.23 2.02
N HIS A 221 7.00 2.91 2.19
CA HIS A 221 7.49 2.32 3.43
C HIS A 221 9.01 2.20 3.44
N PRO A 222 9.66 2.39 4.59
CA PRO A 222 11.08 2.08 4.77
C PRO A 222 11.30 0.57 4.66
N ALA A 223 12.55 0.18 4.47
CA ALA A 223 12.95 -1.22 4.55
C ALA A 223 12.77 -1.75 5.98
N PHE A 224 12.34 -2.99 6.12
CA PHE A 224 12.07 -3.58 7.44
C PHE A 224 13.31 -3.58 8.34
N SER A 225 14.42 -4.12 7.86
CA SER A 225 15.73 -4.11 8.53
C SER A 225 16.84 -4.32 7.51
N GLN A 226 18.11 -4.23 7.92
CA GLN A 226 19.26 -4.45 7.02
C GLN A 226 19.34 -5.89 6.54
N TYR A 227 19.14 -6.85 7.45
CA TYR A 227 19.06 -8.28 7.17
C TYR A 227 17.77 -8.82 7.78
N TYR A 228 17.04 -9.60 7.01
CA TYR A 228 15.78 -10.17 7.48
C TYR A 228 15.47 -11.50 6.80
N MET A 229 14.68 -12.31 7.48
CA MET A 229 14.08 -13.49 6.91
C MET A 229 12.69 -13.14 6.40
N ARG A 230 12.47 -13.27 5.09
CA ARG A 230 11.15 -13.15 4.48
C ARG A 230 10.49 -14.50 4.42
N THR A 231 9.33 -14.66 5.03
CA THR A 231 8.54 -15.88 4.95
C THR A 231 7.46 -15.77 3.89
N VAL A 232 7.32 -16.81 3.08
CA VAL A 232 6.29 -16.91 2.05
C VAL A 232 5.47 -18.17 2.30
N ARG A 233 4.15 -18.02 2.37
CA ARG A 233 3.23 -19.15 2.52
C ARG A 233 2.86 -19.69 1.15
N MET A 234 2.92 -21.02 1.00
CA MET A 234 2.61 -21.75 -0.22
C MET A 234 1.75 -22.96 0.11
N SER A 235 0.94 -23.44 -0.85
CA SER A 235 0.32 -24.75 -0.71
C SER A 235 1.42 -25.81 -0.63
N SER A 236 1.28 -26.80 0.27
CA SER A 236 2.26 -27.88 0.39
C SER A 236 2.39 -28.74 -0.89
N SER A 237 1.36 -28.69 -1.75
CA SER A 237 1.32 -29.37 -3.06
C SER A 237 1.90 -28.54 -4.21
N ASP A 238 2.33 -27.28 -3.96
CA ASP A 238 2.92 -26.44 -5.00
C ASP A 238 4.28 -26.99 -5.42
N ALA A 239 4.51 -27.13 -6.73
CA ALA A 239 5.77 -27.64 -7.29
C ALA A 239 6.98 -26.78 -6.89
N LEU A 240 6.80 -25.47 -6.68
CA LEU A 240 7.86 -24.58 -6.20
C LEU A 240 8.38 -24.94 -4.81
N VAL A 241 7.58 -25.58 -3.97
CA VAL A 241 7.99 -26.00 -2.62
C VAL A 241 9.14 -27.01 -2.71
N GLN A 242 9.06 -27.96 -3.63
CA GLN A 242 10.15 -28.95 -3.82
C GLN A 242 11.39 -28.26 -4.37
N ILE A 243 11.26 -27.34 -5.31
CA ILE A 243 12.38 -26.56 -5.84
C ILE A 243 13.06 -25.76 -4.71
N CYS A 244 12.30 -25.11 -3.84
CA CYS A 244 12.85 -24.39 -2.69
C CYS A 244 13.65 -25.30 -1.75
N LYS A 245 13.16 -26.51 -1.47
CA LYS A 245 13.87 -27.51 -0.65
C LYS A 245 15.19 -27.96 -1.32
N ASP A 246 15.14 -28.28 -2.62
CA ASP A 246 16.28 -28.77 -3.37
C ASP A 246 17.37 -27.70 -3.53
N THR A 247 16.97 -26.43 -3.58
CA THR A 247 17.87 -25.28 -3.59
C THR A 247 18.38 -24.89 -2.20
N GLY A 248 17.91 -25.50 -1.13
CA GLY A 248 18.44 -25.33 0.22
C GLY A 248 17.74 -24.28 1.07
N TYR A 249 16.59 -23.75 0.62
CA TYR A 249 15.77 -22.90 1.47
C TYR A 249 15.11 -23.70 2.59
N HIS A 250 14.97 -23.08 3.76
CA HIS A 250 14.24 -23.69 4.88
C HIS A 250 12.74 -23.69 4.59
N VAL A 251 12.10 -24.85 4.79
CA VAL A 251 10.67 -25.06 4.57
C VAL A 251 10.08 -25.83 5.74
N GLU A 252 9.02 -25.31 6.34
CA GLU A 252 8.28 -25.98 7.42
C GLU A 252 6.77 -25.82 7.23
N PHE A 253 5.98 -26.63 7.93
CA PHE A 253 4.53 -26.46 7.93
C PHE A 253 4.11 -25.22 8.73
N ILE A 254 2.99 -24.62 8.35
CA ILE A 254 2.44 -23.51 9.11
C ILE A 254 1.94 -24.01 10.47
N ILE A 255 2.17 -23.21 11.50
CA ILE A 255 1.64 -23.47 12.83
C ILE A 255 0.41 -22.59 13.04
N ASN A 256 -0.73 -23.21 13.29
CA ASN A 256 -1.98 -22.55 13.63
C ASN A 256 -1.88 -21.83 14.98
N PHE A 257 -2.84 -20.95 15.26
CA PHE A 257 -2.89 -20.22 16.54
C PHE A 257 -3.03 -21.13 17.77
N ASP A 258 -3.61 -22.33 17.61
CA ASP A 258 -3.74 -23.36 18.65
C ASP A 258 -2.47 -24.21 18.82
N GLY A 259 -1.41 -23.94 18.05
CA GLY A 259 -0.15 -24.68 18.09
C GLY A 259 -0.11 -25.95 17.24
N THR A 260 -1.18 -26.30 16.53
CA THR A 260 -1.22 -27.46 15.63
C THR A 260 -0.57 -27.17 14.29
N GLU A 261 0.06 -28.19 13.65
CA GLU A 261 0.55 -28.08 12.29
C GLU A 261 -0.60 -28.15 11.28
N ASN A 262 -0.62 -27.20 10.34
CA ASN A 262 -1.46 -27.29 9.14
C ASN A 262 -0.60 -27.82 7.99
N ARG A 263 -0.85 -29.05 7.56
CA ARG A 263 -0.05 -29.73 6.52
C ARG A 263 -0.42 -29.36 5.09
N ASP A 264 -1.48 -28.60 4.89
CA ASP A 264 -1.89 -28.11 3.55
C ASP A 264 -1.09 -26.86 3.13
N THR A 265 -0.43 -26.21 4.10
CA THR A 265 0.32 -24.97 3.86
C THR A 265 1.72 -25.08 4.47
N VAL A 266 2.73 -24.68 3.71
CA VAL A 266 4.10 -24.51 4.16
C VAL A 266 4.52 -23.07 4.19
N VAL A 267 5.53 -22.78 5.00
CA VAL A 267 6.26 -21.52 5.05
C VAL A 267 7.65 -21.73 4.51
N VAL A 268 8.04 -20.96 3.51
CA VAL A 268 9.40 -20.96 2.94
C VAL A 268 10.11 -19.70 3.43
N TYR A 269 11.34 -19.86 3.88
CA TYR A 269 12.16 -18.80 4.47
C TYR A 269 13.22 -18.32 3.48
N PHE A 270 13.12 -17.06 3.07
CA PHE A 270 14.07 -16.43 2.15
C PHE A 270 14.94 -15.42 2.93
N PRO A 271 16.26 -15.68 3.08
CA PRO A 271 17.16 -14.70 3.65
C PRO A 271 17.33 -13.52 2.69
N CYS A 272 17.09 -12.31 3.18
CA CYS A 272 17.11 -11.08 2.40
C CYS A 272 18.07 -10.06 3.02
N LYS A 273 18.74 -9.30 2.15
CA LYS A 273 19.56 -8.15 2.51
C LYS A 273 18.97 -6.92 1.85
N THR A 274 18.73 -5.88 2.63
CA THR A 274 18.31 -4.58 2.11
C THR A 274 19.48 -3.91 1.38
N PRO A 275 19.27 -3.29 0.22
CA PRO A 275 20.31 -2.51 -0.45
C PRO A 275 20.88 -1.41 0.44
N GLU A 276 22.17 -1.15 0.33
CA GLU A 276 22.84 -0.10 1.09
C GLU A 276 22.26 1.28 0.80
N GLY A 277 22.20 2.13 1.82
CA GLY A 277 21.64 3.48 1.71
C GLY A 277 20.11 3.55 1.79
N SER A 278 19.40 2.41 1.93
CA SER A 278 17.96 2.40 2.17
C SER A 278 17.62 2.89 3.57
N ILE A 279 16.54 3.65 3.70
CA ILE A 279 16.02 4.02 5.03
C ILE A 279 15.40 2.77 5.68
N LEU A 280 15.80 2.48 6.91
CA LEU A 280 15.27 1.37 7.69
C LEU A 280 14.09 1.82 8.57
N ALA A 281 13.19 0.89 8.87
CA ALA A 281 11.98 1.17 9.68
C ALA A 281 12.32 1.73 11.07
N LYS A 282 13.39 1.24 11.70
CA LYS A 282 13.84 1.73 13.02
C LYS A 282 14.33 3.18 13.01
N ASP A 283 14.77 3.66 11.83
CA ASP A 283 15.35 5.00 11.63
C ASP A 283 14.31 5.98 11.05
N MET A 284 13.11 5.47 10.71
CA MET A 284 12.00 6.27 10.19
C MET A 284 11.22 6.89 11.37
N ASP A 285 11.11 8.19 11.33
CA ASP A 285 10.23 8.98 12.19
C ASP A 285 8.83 9.06 11.53
N VAL A 286 7.76 8.95 12.32
CA VAL A 286 6.38 8.94 11.80
C VAL A 286 6.04 10.21 11.03
N ILE A 287 6.52 11.37 11.49
CA ILE A 287 6.27 12.66 10.84
C ILE A 287 6.97 12.74 9.50
N LYS A 288 8.23 12.28 9.43
CA LYS A 288 8.94 12.20 8.14
C LYS A 288 8.22 11.30 7.14
N GLN A 289 7.68 10.16 7.59
CA GLN A 289 6.91 9.28 6.73
C GLN A 289 5.63 9.96 6.23
N LEU A 290 4.91 10.64 7.11
CA LEU A 290 3.68 11.37 6.74
C LEU A 290 3.97 12.58 5.85
N ASP A 291 5.08 13.28 6.03
CA ASP A 291 5.51 14.35 5.13
C ASP A 291 5.84 13.83 3.72
N MET A 292 6.43 12.63 3.62
CA MET A 292 6.60 11.96 2.33
C MET A 292 5.26 11.61 1.69
N VAL A 293 4.29 11.11 2.46
CA VAL A 293 2.92 10.85 1.98
C VAL A 293 2.29 12.13 1.44
N LYS A 294 2.35 13.21 2.20
CA LYS A 294 1.87 14.53 1.78
C LYS A 294 2.55 15.00 0.49
N LYS A 295 3.88 14.89 0.39
CA LYS A 295 4.63 15.23 -0.83
C LYS A 295 4.15 14.40 -2.01
N LEU A 296 4.03 13.10 -1.86
CA LEU A 296 3.58 12.19 -2.94
C LEU A 296 2.14 12.45 -3.35
N GLN A 297 1.24 12.74 -2.41
CA GLN A 297 -0.15 13.11 -2.69
C GLN A 297 -0.23 14.44 -3.44
N THR A 298 0.77 15.31 -3.26
CA THR A 298 0.84 16.62 -3.91
C THR A 298 1.46 16.54 -5.31
N VAL A 299 2.56 15.78 -5.50
CA VAL A 299 3.33 15.83 -6.76
C VAL A 299 3.04 14.67 -7.70
N TRP A 300 2.52 13.55 -7.20
CA TRP A 300 2.34 12.33 -7.99
C TRP A 300 0.93 11.77 -7.95
N SER A 301 0.43 11.40 -6.78
CA SER A 301 -0.76 10.55 -6.65
C SER A 301 -2.05 11.34 -6.76
N ASP A 302 -2.81 11.13 -7.83
CA ASP A 302 -4.18 11.64 -7.96
C ASP A 302 -5.23 10.68 -7.39
N ASN A 303 -4.97 9.38 -7.30
CA ASN A 303 -5.62 8.49 -6.34
C ASN A 303 -5.04 8.73 -4.93
N ALA A 304 -5.11 7.77 -4.04
CA ALA A 304 -4.52 7.89 -2.71
C ALA A 304 -3.09 7.35 -2.66
N VAL A 305 -2.36 7.70 -1.60
CA VAL A 305 -1.10 7.08 -1.19
C VAL A 305 -1.42 6.11 -0.08
N SER A 306 -1.29 4.80 -0.33
CA SER A 306 -1.47 3.79 0.71
C SER A 306 -0.25 3.74 1.62
N VAL A 307 -0.47 3.94 2.90
CA VAL A 307 0.58 3.90 3.92
C VAL A 307 0.09 3.26 5.20
N THR A 308 0.94 2.47 5.82
CA THR A 308 0.84 2.16 7.24
C THR A 308 1.96 2.93 7.94
N ALA A 309 1.59 3.99 8.62
CA ALA A 309 2.54 4.81 9.37
C ALA A 309 2.82 4.13 10.72
N TYR A 310 4.06 3.71 10.91
CA TYR A 310 4.49 3.15 12.17
C TYR A 310 4.86 4.28 13.13
N TYR A 311 4.28 4.27 14.32
CA TYR A 311 4.58 5.28 15.33
C TYR A 311 5.01 4.62 16.65
N LYS A 312 5.85 5.33 17.41
CA LYS A 312 6.26 4.96 18.77
C LYS A 312 5.39 5.70 19.77
N PRO A 313 5.22 5.19 21.02
CA PRO A 313 4.40 5.87 22.03
C PRO A 313 4.78 7.33 22.26
N GLU A 314 6.08 7.64 22.24
CA GLU A 314 6.62 8.99 22.42
C GLU A 314 6.32 9.93 21.25
N GLU A 315 5.99 9.42 20.07
CA GLU A 315 5.65 10.21 18.87
C GLU A 315 4.17 10.59 18.80
N LEU A 316 3.36 10.11 19.75
CA LEU A 316 1.89 10.21 19.69
C LEU A 316 1.39 11.67 19.65
N GLU A 317 1.95 12.54 20.48
CA GLU A 317 1.51 13.95 20.53
C GLU A 317 1.93 14.73 19.29
N SER A 318 3.11 14.45 18.73
CA SER A 318 3.53 15.04 17.46
C SER A 318 2.68 14.54 16.29
N LEU A 319 2.29 13.25 16.30
CA LEU A 319 1.37 12.67 15.33
C LEU A 319 0.00 13.34 15.36
N LYS A 320 -0.57 13.55 16.56
CA LYS A 320 -1.85 14.28 16.72
C LYS A 320 -1.78 15.70 16.15
N ALA A 321 -0.71 16.42 16.50
CA ALA A 321 -0.50 17.78 16.00
C ALA A 321 -0.39 17.82 14.47
N TRP A 322 0.38 16.90 13.89
CA TRP A 322 0.54 16.79 12.44
C TRP A 322 -0.77 16.47 11.74
N LEU A 323 -1.55 15.52 12.25
CA LEU A 323 -2.87 15.15 11.69
C LEU A 323 -3.85 16.34 11.73
N LYS A 324 -3.87 17.10 12.82
CA LYS A 324 -4.72 18.29 12.95
C LYS A 324 -4.47 19.29 11.82
N ASP A 325 -3.21 19.48 11.44
CA ASP A 325 -2.83 20.48 10.43
C ASP A 325 -2.94 19.94 8.99
N ASN A 326 -2.99 18.62 8.80
CA ASN A 326 -2.81 18.04 7.47
C ASN A 326 -3.93 17.10 7.01
N TYR A 327 -4.66 16.44 7.90
CA TYR A 327 -5.55 15.35 7.52
C TYR A 327 -6.63 15.78 6.52
N GLU A 328 -7.30 16.89 6.79
CA GLU A 328 -8.46 17.34 5.99
C GLU A 328 -8.08 17.85 4.59
N HIS A 329 -6.80 18.20 4.39
CA HIS A 329 -6.39 18.94 3.18
C HIS A 329 -5.29 18.23 2.37
N ASN A 330 -4.55 17.30 2.98
CA ASN A 330 -3.31 16.78 2.39
C ASN A 330 -3.25 15.25 2.27
N ILE A 331 -4.17 14.52 2.90
CA ILE A 331 -4.13 13.05 2.95
C ILE A 331 -5.47 12.46 2.54
N LYS A 332 -5.46 11.61 1.50
CA LYS A 332 -6.65 10.87 1.04
C LYS A 332 -6.85 9.56 1.77
N SER A 333 -5.77 8.91 2.21
CA SER A 333 -5.84 7.69 3.04
C SER A 333 -4.63 7.57 3.94
N VAL A 334 -4.81 6.96 5.11
CA VAL A 334 -3.73 6.65 6.05
C VAL A 334 -4.17 5.52 6.97
N SER A 335 -3.22 4.67 7.35
CA SER A 335 -3.38 3.72 8.43
C SER A 335 -2.20 3.84 9.40
N PHE A 336 -2.41 3.41 10.64
CA PHE A 336 -1.43 3.52 11.69
C PHE A 336 -1.18 2.18 12.35
N LEU A 337 0.05 1.93 12.74
CA LEU A 337 0.42 0.76 13.53
C LEU A 337 1.48 1.15 14.57
N LEU A 338 1.24 0.76 15.82
CA LEU A 338 2.22 0.93 16.87
C LEU A 338 3.48 0.11 16.56
N PHE A 339 4.63 0.77 16.52
CA PHE A 339 5.93 0.11 16.31
C PHE A 339 6.27 -0.73 17.55
N LYS A 340 6.05 -2.03 17.44
CA LYS A 340 6.26 -2.99 18.51
C LYS A 340 6.79 -4.30 17.93
N ASN A 341 7.69 -4.94 18.66
CA ASN A 341 8.10 -6.30 18.31
C ASN A 341 6.95 -7.26 18.65
N HIS A 342 6.31 -7.81 17.63
CA HIS A 342 5.05 -8.54 17.78
C HIS A 342 5.20 -10.00 18.24
N GLY A 343 6.43 -10.55 18.28
CA GLY A 343 6.68 -11.90 18.76
C GLY A 343 5.92 -13.03 18.05
N PHE A 344 5.32 -12.77 16.88
CA PHE A 344 4.61 -13.79 16.12
C PHE A 344 5.56 -14.84 15.58
N LYS A 345 5.25 -16.13 15.84
CA LYS A 345 5.92 -17.22 15.14
C LYS A 345 5.61 -17.15 13.65
N GLN A 346 6.61 -17.45 12.80
CA GLN A 346 6.46 -17.42 11.34
C GLN A 346 5.94 -16.07 10.79
N ALA A 347 6.37 -14.95 11.42
CA ALA A 347 6.03 -13.62 10.96
C ALA A 347 6.52 -13.40 9.51
N PRO A 348 5.80 -12.64 8.67
CA PRO A 348 6.19 -12.38 7.28
C PRO A 348 7.58 -11.79 7.12
N TYR A 349 8.04 -11.03 8.10
CA TYR A 349 9.36 -10.43 8.20
C TYR A 349 9.92 -10.67 9.60
N GLN A 350 11.16 -11.13 9.68
CA GLN A 350 11.88 -11.36 10.92
C GLN A 350 13.26 -10.75 10.79
N GLU A 351 13.60 -9.79 11.65
CA GLU A 351 14.94 -9.23 11.68
C GLU A 351 15.95 -10.30 12.09
N ILE A 352 17.05 -10.38 11.37
CA ILE A 352 18.19 -11.27 11.65
C ILE A 352 19.48 -10.47 11.61
N ASP A 353 20.53 -11.00 12.21
CA ASP A 353 21.87 -10.45 12.07
C ASP A 353 22.56 -10.90 10.78
N GLU A 354 23.68 -10.29 10.47
CA GLU A 354 24.49 -10.62 9.28
C GLU A 354 25.01 -12.05 9.32
N GLU A 355 25.40 -12.57 10.47
CA GLU A 355 25.91 -13.93 10.61
C GLU A 355 24.83 -14.96 10.27
N THR A 356 23.62 -14.78 10.79
CA THR A 356 22.45 -15.61 10.46
C THR A 356 22.10 -15.53 8.97
N TYR A 357 22.15 -14.32 8.38
CA TYR A 357 21.93 -14.15 6.94
C TYR A 357 22.96 -14.92 6.12
N LEU A 358 24.26 -14.75 6.41
CA LEU A 358 25.34 -15.44 5.69
C LEU A 358 25.27 -16.96 5.87
N SER A 359 24.96 -17.43 7.09
CA SER A 359 24.75 -18.85 7.37
C SER A 359 23.58 -19.42 6.57
N ALA A 360 22.47 -18.70 6.47
CA ALA A 360 21.32 -19.13 5.68
C ALA A 360 21.64 -19.15 4.18
N MET A 361 22.30 -18.10 3.66
CA MET A 361 22.70 -17.99 2.26
C MET A 361 23.70 -19.06 1.84
N SER A 362 24.59 -19.48 2.74
CA SER A 362 25.57 -20.55 2.45
C SER A 362 24.92 -21.90 2.14
N LYS A 363 23.68 -22.13 2.57
CA LYS A 363 22.92 -23.35 2.30
C LYS A 363 22.17 -23.29 0.97
N VAL A 364 21.97 -22.08 0.43
CA VAL A 364 21.24 -21.86 -0.82
C VAL A 364 22.19 -22.09 -2.00
N LYS A 365 21.87 -23.07 -2.83
CA LYS A 365 22.63 -23.36 -4.06
C LYS A 365 22.19 -22.38 -5.14
N ALA A 366 23.15 -21.81 -5.87
CA ALA A 366 22.83 -21.06 -7.08
C ALA A 366 22.10 -21.99 -8.05
N THR A 367 20.88 -21.65 -8.42
CA THR A 367 20.19 -22.31 -9.53
C THR A 367 20.93 -21.93 -10.80
N SER A 368 21.55 -22.88 -11.47
CA SER A 368 22.00 -22.66 -12.84
C SER A 368 20.76 -22.34 -13.68
N SER A 369 20.69 -21.11 -14.21
CA SER A 369 19.72 -20.66 -15.18
C SER A 369 19.77 -21.48 -16.46
#